data_023a7822ec112e4348c0ebb3c4a42d42
#
_entry.id   023a7822ec112e4348c0ebb3c4a42d42
#
_cell.length_a   1.000
_cell.length_b   1.000
_cell.length_c   1.000
_cell.angle_alpha   90.00
_cell.angle_beta   90.00
_cell.angle_gamma   90.00
#
_symmetry.space_group_name_H-M   'P 1'
#
loop_
_entity.id
_entity.type
_entity.pdbx_description
1 polymer ?
#
loop_
_entity_poly.entity_id
_entity_poly.type
_entity_poly.pdbx_seq_one_letter_code
_entity_poly.pdbx_strand_id
1 'polypeptide(L)'
;PDWDLFESGSLYRPMQGKIWRAVGFETQRGCPYTCTFCNSPSNNVEYKAETGGKFHRKKSIARMKKELDFLVKKYDPNLIYFVVDTFLAMSNREFDELKELYSDYKIPFWMNTRAETINEYRAAGLAEMNMLRMNIGIEHGNYDYRRNYLKRNVKNEVQIRAFQIAAEHD
;
A
#
# COMPACT_ATOMS: atom_id res chain seq x y z
N PRO A 1 -17.03 0.98 -3.66
CA PRO A 1 -17.06 0.83 -5.12
C PRO A 1 -18.13 -0.17 -5.53
N ASP A 2 -18.67 0.00 -6.71
CA ASP A 2 -19.51 -1.00 -7.34
C ASP A 2 -18.62 -1.98 -8.09
N TRP A 3 -18.40 -3.14 -7.48
CA TRP A 3 -17.51 -4.17 -8.01
C TRP A 3 -18.13 -4.97 -9.15
N ASP A 4 -19.46 -4.85 -9.33
CA ASP A 4 -20.17 -5.56 -10.41
C ASP A 4 -19.94 -4.93 -11.79
N LEU A 5 -19.36 -3.74 -11.83
CA LEU A 5 -18.92 -3.08 -13.06
C LEU A 5 -17.69 -3.72 -13.71
N PHE A 6 -16.97 -4.60 -12.98
CA PHE A 6 -15.78 -5.26 -13.49
C PHE A 6 -16.07 -6.68 -13.93
N GLU A 7 -15.60 -7.03 -15.12
CA GLU A 7 -15.67 -8.39 -15.63
C GLU A 7 -14.88 -9.35 -14.74
N SER A 8 -15.40 -10.57 -14.54
CA SER A 8 -14.75 -11.60 -13.71
C SER A 8 -13.35 -11.96 -14.17
N GLY A 9 -13.06 -11.85 -15.47
CA GLY A 9 -11.72 -12.05 -16.04
C GLY A 9 -10.68 -11.06 -15.52
N SER A 10 -11.07 -9.86 -15.12
CA SER A 10 -10.18 -8.84 -14.56
C SER A 10 -9.59 -9.22 -13.18
N LEU A 11 -10.16 -10.21 -12.52
CA LEU A 11 -9.67 -10.72 -11.24
C LEU A 11 -8.44 -11.63 -11.38
N TYR A 12 -8.20 -12.21 -12.55
CA TYR A 12 -7.12 -13.16 -12.74
C TYR A 12 -5.81 -12.44 -13.13
N ARG A 13 -4.76 -12.66 -12.34
CA ARG A 13 -3.45 -12.06 -12.52
C ARG A 13 -2.35 -13.12 -12.54
N PRO A 14 -1.65 -13.30 -13.67
CA PRO A 14 -0.45 -14.14 -13.70
C PRO A 14 0.69 -13.42 -12.97
N MET A 15 1.26 -14.08 -11.96
CA MET A 15 2.39 -13.56 -11.19
C MET A 15 3.15 -14.70 -10.53
N GLN A 16 4.48 -14.66 -10.57
CA GLN A 16 5.36 -15.67 -9.94
C GLN A 16 5.02 -17.12 -10.36
N GLY A 17 4.80 -17.35 -11.67
CA GLY A 17 4.56 -18.68 -12.21
C GLY A 17 3.18 -19.28 -11.94
N LYS A 18 2.27 -18.55 -11.34
CA LYS A 18 0.87 -18.98 -11.13
C LYS A 18 -0.15 -17.88 -11.43
N ILE A 19 -1.40 -18.30 -11.59
CA ILE A 19 -2.54 -17.39 -11.80
C ILE A 19 -3.23 -17.18 -10.45
N TRP A 20 -3.27 -15.92 -10.02
CA TRP A 20 -3.93 -15.49 -8.81
C TRP A 20 -5.32 -14.95 -9.10
N ARG A 21 -6.29 -15.29 -8.25
CA ARG A 21 -7.57 -14.59 -8.19
C ARG A 21 -7.43 -13.41 -7.23
N ALA A 22 -7.11 -12.25 -7.78
CA ALA A 22 -6.71 -11.07 -7.03
C ALA A 22 -7.80 -9.99 -7.04
N VAL A 23 -8.15 -9.47 -5.88
CA VAL A 23 -9.03 -8.30 -5.76
C VAL A 23 -8.24 -7.08 -5.29
N GLY A 24 -8.57 -5.92 -5.86
CA GLY A 24 -8.02 -4.65 -5.40
C GLY A 24 -8.74 -4.19 -4.14
N PHE A 25 -8.02 -3.77 -3.11
CA PHE A 25 -8.59 -3.24 -1.88
C PHE A 25 -7.89 -1.94 -1.48
N GLU A 26 -8.65 -0.89 -1.21
CA GLU A 26 -8.14 0.43 -0.86
C GLU A 26 -8.36 0.70 0.64
N THR A 27 -7.28 0.87 1.41
CA THR A 27 -7.34 1.26 2.82
C THR A 27 -7.32 2.78 3.00
N GLN A 28 -6.65 3.46 2.10
CA GLN A 28 -6.50 4.92 2.09
C GLN A 28 -6.40 5.42 0.65
N ARG A 29 -6.73 6.70 0.43
CA ARG A 29 -6.64 7.35 -0.87
C ARG A 29 -5.77 8.59 -0.78
N GLY A 30 -4.92 8.78 -1.81
CA GLY A 30 -3.94 9.84 -1.87
C GLY A 30 -2.68 9.54 -1.06
N CYS A 31 -1.70 10.43 -1.19
CA CYS A 31 -0.39 10.29 -0.59
C CYS A 31 -0.01 11.59 0.14
N PRO A 32 0.61 11.53 1.34
CA PRO A 32 1.01 12.75 2.06
C PRO A 32 2.33 13.34 1.57
N TYR A 33 3.02 12.68 0.64
CA TYR A 33 4.33 13.09 0.13
C TYR A 33 4.22 14.03 -1.09
N THR A 34 5.30 14.74 -1.39
CA THR A 34 5.36 15.81 -2.39
C THR A 34 6.35 15.53 -3.52
N CYS A 35 6.50 14.27 -3.93
CA CYS A 35 7.42 13.86 -4.99
C CYS A 35 7.03 14.54 -6.32
N THR A 36 8.00 15.14 -7.01
CA THR A 36 7.77 15.97 -8.21
C THR A 36 7.36 15.20 -9.45
N PHE A 37 7.65 13.90 -9.51
CA PHE A 37 7.30 13.02 -10.63
C PHE A 37 5.91 12.37 -10.46
N CYS A 38 5.24 12.62 -9.34
CA CYS A 38 3.96 12.01 -8.98
C CYS A 38 2.81 13.01 -9.13
N ASN A 39 1.63 12.53 -9.49
CA ASN A 39 0.42 13.36 -9.58
C ASN A 39 -0.24 13.64 -8.21
N SER A 40 0.09 12.88 -7.16
CA SER A 40 -0.52 13.06 -5.84
C SER A 40 -0.39 14.49 -5.27
N PRO A 41 0.74 15.21 -5.42
CA PRO A 41 0.84 16.60 -4.98
C PRO A 41 -0.14 17.53 -5.69
N SER A 42 -0.29 17.41 -7.02
CA SER A 42 -1.27 18.22 -7.79
C SER A 42 -2.69 17.90 -7.35
N ASN A 43 -3.03 16.61 -7.21
CA ASN A 43 -4.33 16.17 -6.73
C ASN A 43 -4.64 16.70 -5.32
N ASN A 44 -3.64 16.82 -4.43
CA ASN A 44 -3.80 17.44 -3.11
C ASN A 44 -4.20 18.92 -3.22
N VAL A 45 -3.54 19.67 -4.12
CA VAL A 45 -3.83 21.10 -4.34
C VAL A 45 -5.23 21.28 -4.90
N GLU A 46 -5.57 20.58 -5.98
CA GLU A 46 -6.87 20.67 -6.64
C GLU A 46 -8.00 20.24 -5.71
N TYR A 47 -7.88 19.09 -5.05
CA TYR A 47 -8.90 18.61 -4.12
C TYR A 47 -9.15 19.59 -2.96
N LYS A 48 -8.06 20.19 -2.42
CA LYS A 48 -8.19 21.20 -1.37
C LYS A 48 -8.89 22.46 -1.88
N ALA A 49 -8.56 22.90 -3.09
CA ALA A 49 -9.17 24.09 -3.69
C ALA A 49 -10.67 23.90 -3.94
N GLU A 50 -11.07 22.73 -4.43
CA GLU A 50 -12.46 22.44 -4.79
C GLU A 50 -13.36 22.09 -3.58
N THR A 51 -12.80 21.38 -2.58
CA THR A 51 -13.62 20.80 -1.49
C THR A 51 -13.29 21.34 -0.10
N GLY A 52 -12.21 22.10 0.06
CA GLY A 52 -11.65 22.48 1.37
C GLY A 52 -11.09 21.31 2.18
N GLY A 53 -11.19 20.07 1.68
CA GLY A 53 -10.82 18.85 2.37
C GLY A 53 -9.36 18.44 2.18
N LYS A 54 -9.02 17.25 2.72
CA LYS A 54 -7.71 16.61 2.55
C LYS A 54 -7.81 15.49 1.52
N PHE A 55 -6.95 15.49 0.50
CA PHE A 55 -6.88 14.41 -0.49
C PHE A 55 -6.42 13.10 0.14
N HIS A 56 -5.35 13.14 0.95
CA HIS A 56 -4.92 11.96 1.71
C HIS A 56 -5.90 11.69 2.86
N ARG A 57 -6.67 10.64 2.73
CA ARG A 57 -7.69 10.20 3.68
C ARG A 57 -7.73 8.69 3.80
N LYS A 58 -8.09 8.20 4.98
CA LYS A 58 -8.11 6.77 5.33
C LYS A 58 -9.53 6.31 5.59
N LYS A 59 -9.80 5.05 5.30
CA LYS A 59 -11.04 4.39 5.71
C LYS A 59 -10.97 4.03 7.20
N SER A 60 -12.10 4.02 7.88
CA SER A 60 -12.18 3.47 9.23
C SER A 60 -12.06 1.94 9.20
N ILE A 61 -11.59 1.34 10.30
CA ILE A 61 -11.49 -0.11 10.46
C ILE A 61 -12.83 -0.79 10.19
N ALA A 62 -13.93 -0.25 10.73
CA ALA A 62 -15.27 -0.78 10.50
C ALA A 62 -15.66 -0.78 9.00
N ARG A 63 -15.26 0.27 8.26
CA ARG A 63 -15.50 0.34 6.82
C ARG A 63 -14.64 -0.66 6.06
N MET A 64 -13.36 -0.80 6.45
CA MET A 64 -12.45 -1.78 5.85
C MET A 64 -12.96 -3.20 6.07
N LYS A 65 -13.40 -3.55 7.29
CA LYS A 65 -13.98 -4.86 7.59
C LYS A 65 -15.18 -5.16 6.71
N LYS A 66 -16.14 -4.25 6.62
CA LYS A 66 -17.34 -4.42 5.79
C LYS A 66 -17.02 -4.66 4.32
N GLU A 67 -16.02 -3.95 3.79
CA GLU A 67 -15.60 -4.12 2.38
C GLU A 67 -14.84 -5.43 2.17
N LEU A 68 -13.94 -5.82 3.09
CA LEU A 68 -13.22 -7.09 3.02
C LEU A 68 -14.16 -8.28 3.13
N ASP A 69 -15.10 -8.28 4.10
CA ASP A 69 -16.11 -9.32 4.25
C ASP A 69 -16.90 -9.51 2.93
N PHE A 70 -17.30 -8.41 2.30
CA PHE A 70 -18.00 -8.45 1.01
C PHE A 70 -17.12 -9.04 -0.11
N LEU A 71 -15.87 -8.56 -0.24
CA LEU A 71 -14.96 -8.99 -1.30
C LEU A 71 -14.60 -10.48 -1.15
N VAL A 72 -14.31 -10.91 0.07
CA VAL A 72 -13.96 -12.30 0.35
C VAL A 72 -15.16 -13.21 0.07
N LYS A 73 -16.34 -12.86 0.58
CA LYS A 73 -17.56 -13.65 0.36
C LYS A 73 -17.94 -13.75 -1.12
N LYS A 74 -17.82 -12.66 -1.87
CA LYS A 74 -18.27 -12.59 -3.26
C LYS A 74 -17.30 -13.21 -4.25
N TYR A 75 -16.00 -12.93 -4.07
CA TYR A 75 -14.97 -13.27 -5.07
C TYR A 75 -14.04 -14.38 -4.64
N ASP A 76 -14.07 -14.79 -3.36
CA ASP A 76 -13.19 -15.82 -2.80
C ASP A 76 -11.72 -15.63 -3.28
N PRO A 77 -11.10 -14.45 -3.06
CA PRO A 77 -9.77 -14.16 -3.58
C PRO A 77 -8.69 -14.98 -2.87
N ASN A 78 -7.66 -15.36 -3.61
CA ASN A 78 -6.44 -15.94 -3.04
C ASN A 78 -5.26 -14.95 -3.03
N LEU A 79 -5.52 -13.70 -3.41
CA LEU A 79 -4.58 -12.59 -3.30
C LEU A 79 -5.38 -11.28 -3.11
N ILE A 80 -4.92 -10.43 -2.20
CA ILE A 80 -5.37 -9.04 -2.09
C ILE A 80 -4.27 -8.12 -2.65
N TYR A 81 -4.63 -7.23 -3.57
CA TYR A 81 -3.78 -6.12 -3.94
C TYR A 81 -4.22 -4.86 -3.20
N PHE A 82 -3.42 -4.39 -2.26
CA PHE A 82 -3.67 -3.10 -1.61
C PHE A 82 -3.39 -1.96 -2.58
N VAL A 83 -4.46 -1.43 -3.18
CA VAL A 83 -4.41 -0.34 -4.16
C VAL A 83 -4.25 0.98 -3.41
N VAL A 84 -3.05 1.28 -3.00
CA VAL A 84 -2.71 2.51 -2.26
C VAL A 84 -1.36 3.04 -2.71
N ASP A 85 -1.19 4.36 -2.70
CA ASP A 85 0.05 5.02 -3.15
C ASP A 85 1.25 4.68 -2.23
N THR A 86 1.02 4.64 -0.92
CA THR A 86 2.04 4.29 0.08
C THR A 86 1.35 3.59 1.25
N PHE A 87 1.33 2.27 1.25
CA PHE A 87 0.59 1.46 2.22
C PHE A 87 0.95 1.79 3.67
N LEU A 88 2.23 1.92 3.98
CA LEU A 88 2.74 2.21 5.32
C LEU A 88 2.74 3.70 5.70
N ALA A 89 2.08 4.59 4.92
CA ALA A 89 1.89 5.99 5.31
C ALA A 89 0.83 6.12 6.43
N MET A 90 1.10 5.48 7.56
CA MET A 90 0.22 5.40 8.72
C MET A 90 1.03 5.38 10.03
N SER A 91 0.38 5.72 11.15
CA SER A 91 0.97 5.56 12.49
C SER A 91 1.07 4.09 12.88
N ASN A 92 1.86 3.79 13.92
CA ASN A 92 1.94 2.41 14.43
C ASN A 92 0.59 1.94 14.98
N ARG A 93 -0.18 2.80 15.64
CA ARG A 93 -1.52 2.46 16.11
C ARG A 93 -2.45 2.04 14.96
N GLU A 94 -2.46 2.82 13.87
CA GLU A 94 -3.26 2.49 12.68
C GLU A 94 -2.80 1.19 12.02
N PHE A 95 -1.49 0.93 12.05
CA PHE A 95 -0.92 -0.32 11.56
C PHE A 95 -1.37 -1.51 12.41
N ASP A 96 -1.36 -1.37 13.74
CA ASP A 96 -1.81 -2.42 14.65
C ASP A 96 -3.31 -2.73 14.50
N GLU A 97 -4.14 -1.68 14.39
CA GLU A 97 -5.57 -1.81 14.14
C GLU A 97 -5.85 -2.54 12.80
N LEU A 98 -5.05 -2.24 11.76
CA LEU A 98 -5.15 -2.92 10.47
C LEU A 98 -4.66 -4.37 10.55
N LYS A 99 -3.56 -4.63 11.28
CA LYS A 99 -3.01 -5.97 11.50
C LYS A 99 -4.03 -6.85 12.23
N GLU A 100 -4.64 -6.34 13.29
CA GLU A 100 -5.69 -7.02 14.03
C GLU A 100 -6.88 -7.37 13.13
N LEU A 101 -7.40 -6.38 12.37
CA LEU A 101 -8.47 -6.62 11.40
C LEU A 101 -8.09 -7.72 10.40
N TYR A 102 -6.88 -7.66 9.83
CA TYR A 102 -6.47 -8.55 8.76
C TYR A 102 -6.16 -9.98 9.23
N SER A 103 -5.94 -10.17 10.55
CA SER A 103 -5.72 -11.48 11.16
C SER A 103 -6.87 -12.47 10.93
N ASP A 104 -8.09 -11.97 10.72
CA ASP A 104 -9.28 -12.76 10.41
C ASP A 104 -9.23 -13.37 9.00
N TYR A 105 -8.51 -12.75 8.06
CA TYR A 105 -8.50 -13.13 6.65
C TYR A 105 -7.25 -13.90 6.25
N LYS A 106 -6.07 -13.44 6.62
CA LYS A 106 -4.75 -14.03 6.30
C LYS A 106 -4.56 -14.41 4.82
N ILE A 107 -5.26 -13.71 3.92
CA ILE A 107 -5.09 -13.89 2.48
C ILE A 107 -3.74 -13.28 2.09
N PRO A 108 -2.89 -13.97 1.32
CA PRO A 108 -1.67 -13.36 0.80
C PRO A 108 -1.95 -12.00 0.15
N PHE A 109 -1.06 -11.03 0.34
CA PHE A 109 -1.27 -9.72 -0.26
C PHE A 109 -0.02 -9.11 -0.84
N TRP A 110 -0.25 -8.17 -1.75
CA TRP A 110 0.75 -7.34 -2.38
C TRP A 110 0.45 -5.86 -2.12
N MET A 111 1.50 -5.07 -1.85
CA MET A 111 1.37 -3.64 -1.60
C MET A 111 2.57 -2.83 -2.11
N ASN A 112 2.39 -1.51 -2.22
CA ASN A 112 3.44 -0.56 -2.56
C ASN A 112 3.76 0.31 -1.35
N THR A 113 5.03 0.60 -1.13
CA THR A 113 5.45 1.50 -0.06
C THR A 113 6.77 2.21 -0.34
N ARG A 114 7.23 2.99 0.61
CA ARG A 114 8.47 3.77 0.57
C ARG A 114 9.48 3.19 1.57
N ALA A 115 10.75 3.21 1.22
CA ALA A 115 11.82 2.63 2.05
C ALA A 115 11.82 3.16 3.49
N GLU A 116 11.63 4.48 3.67
CA GLU A 116 11.64 5.12 4.99
C GLU A 116 10.45 4.78 5.88
N THR A 117 9.45 4.09 5.34
CA THR A 117 8.29 3.61 6.11
C THR A 117 8.48 2.19 6.66
N ILE A 118 9.54 1.49 6.24
CA ILE A 118 9.87 0.13 6.64
C ILE A 118 10.81 0.15 7.85
N ASN A 119 10.49 -0.64 8.85
CA ASN A 119 11.32 -0.95 10.00
C ASN A 119 11.01 -2.36 10.49
N GLU A 120 11.80 -2.89 11.42
CA GLU A 120 11.67 -4.25 11.97
C GLU A 120 10.25 -4.55 12.46
N TYR A 121 9.68 -3.63 13.24
CA TYR A 121 8.33 -3.78 13.78
C TYR A 121 7.27 -3.95 12.68
N ARG A 122 7.35 -3.13 11.64
CA ARG A 122 6.39 -3.18 10.52
C ARG A 122 6.63 -4.38 9.62
N ALA A 123 7.88 -4.75 9.39
CA ALA A 123 8.20 -5.93 8.59
C ALA A 123 7.71 -7.21 9.27
N ALA A 124 7.97 -7.38 10.57
CA ALA A 124 7.42 -8.50 11.35
C ALA A 124 5.90 -8.54 11.29
N GLY A 125 5.23 -7.40 11.48
CA GLY A 125 3.77 -7.33 11.41
C GLY A 125 3.21 -7.65 10.00
N LEU A 126 3.90 -7.24 8.93
CA LEU A 126 3.53 -7.59 7.56
C LEU A 126 3.67 -9.10 7.30
N ALA A 127 4.73 -9.73 7.80
CA ALA A 127 4.89 -11.18 7.72
C ALA A 127 3.77 -11.92 8.49
N GLU A 128 3.42 -11.48 9.71
CA GLU A 128 2.28 -12.02 10.47
C GLU A 128 0.95 -11.89 9.71
N MET A 129 0.78 -10.82 8.93
CA MET A 129 -0.38 -10.58 8.07
C MET A 129 -0.39 -11.44 6.80
N ASN A 130 0.65 -12.24 6.54
CA ASN A 130 0.83 -13.05 5.32
C ASN A 130 1.14 -12.19 4.07
N MET A 131 2.03 -11.21 4.18
CA MET A 131 2.49 -10.44 3.04
C MET A 131 3.26 -11.32 2.05
N LEU A 132 2.82 -11.34 0.79
CA LEU A 132 3.46 -12.08 -0.29
C LEU A 132 4.48 -11.22 -1.05
N ARG A 133 4.18 -9.93 -1.22
CA ARG A 133 4.99 -9.06 -2.06
C ARG A 133 4.92 -7.60 -1.61
N MET A 134 6.09 -6.97 -1.59
CA MET A 134 6.25 -5.54 -1.34
C MET A 134 7.00 -4.89 -2.51
N ASN A 135 6.45 -3.82 -3.08
CA ASN A 135 7.20 -2.96 -3.98
C ASN A 135 7.71 -1.75 -3.20
N ILE A 136 9.01 -1.53 -3.26
CA ILE A 136 9.67 -0.41 -2.60
C ILE A 136 10.17 0.56 -3.67
N GLY A 137 9.64 1.79 -3.70
CA GLY A 137 10.09 2.80 -4.63
C GLY A 137 11.52 3.28 -4.29
N ILE A 138 12.44 3.15 -5.22
CA ILE A 138 13.83 3.66 -5.14
C ILE A 138 13.96 4.98 -5.90
N GLU A 139 13.33 5.05 -7.06
CA GLU A 139 13.22 6.15 -8.02
C GLU A 139 14.55 6.49 -8.74
N HIS A 140 15.66 6.60 -8.00
CA HIS A 140 16.97 6.90 -8.57
C HIS A 140 18.11 6.50 -7.61
N GLY A 141 19.26 6.06 -8.11
CA GLY A 141 20.42 5.66 -7.29
C GLY A 141 21.17 6.82 -6.64
N ASN A 142 21.20 8.00 -7.26
CA ASN A 142 21.87 9.17 -6.73
C ASN A 142 21.00 9.91 -5.71
N TYR A 143 21.51 10.08 -4.48
CA TYR A 143 20.79 10.73 -3.38
C TYR A 143 20.49 12.21 -3.66
N ASP A 144 21.48 12.97 -4.16
CA ASP A 144 21.29 14.41 -4.39
C ASP A 144 20.25 14.67 -5.47
N TYR A 145 20.23 13.83 -6.52
CA TYR A 145 19.19 13.88 -7.54
C TYR A 145 17.80 13.60 -6.94
N ARG A 146 17.66 12.54 -6.14
CA ARG A 146 16.40 12.24 -5.47
C ARG A 146 15.92 13.39 -4.59
N ARG A 147 16.83 13.94 -3.78
CA ARG A 147 16.53 15.04 -2.86
C ARG A 147 16.16 16.33 -3.59
N ASN A 148 16.99 16.74 -4.55
CA ASN A 148 16.91 18.07 -5.14
C ASN A 148 15.86 18.15 -6.25
N TYR A 149 15.76 17.12 -7.09
CA TYR A 149 14.88 17.11 -8.26
C TYR A 149 13.58 16.33 -8.00
N LEU A 150 13.67 15.14 -7.42
CA LEU A 150 12.48 14.32 -7.18
C LEU A 150 11.75 14.68 -5.88
N LYS A 151 12.32 15.58 -5.08
CA LYS A 151 11.80 15.94 -3.73
C LYS A 151 11.56 14.73 -2.84
N ARG A 152 12.43 13.71 -2.98
CA ARG A 152 12.41 12.47 -2.24
C ARG A 152 13.66 12.36 -1.39
N ASN A 153 13.62 12.89 -0.17
CA ASN A 153 14.75 13.00 0.73
C ASN A 153 14.94 11.71 1.55
N VAL A 154 15.37 10.65 0.88
CA VAL A 154 15.67 9.33 1.48
C VAL A 154 17.11 8.96 1.17
N LYS A 155 17.94 8.81 2.19
CA LYS A 155 19.36 8.43 2.04
C LYS A 155 19.51 7.00 1.52
N ASN A 156 20.64 6.70 0.87
CA ASN A 156 20.90 5.36 0.33
C ASN A 156 20.93 4.29 1.42
N GLU A 157 21.51 4.60 2.59
CA GLU A 157 21.59 3.69 3.73
C GLU A 157 20.18 3.28 4.21
N VAL A 158 19.23 4.23 4.20
CA VAL A 158 17.83 3.94 4.56
C VAL A 158 17.18 3.01 3.54
N GLN A 159 17.46 3.22 2.24
CA GLN A 159 16.95 2.33 1.20
C GLN A 159 17.54 0.93 1.33
N ILE A 160 18.87 0.82 1.47
CA ILE A 160 19.55 -0.48 1.63
C ILE A 160 19.01 -1.20 2.86
N ARG A 161 18.90 -0.52 4.01
CA ARG A 161 18.39 -1.13 5.24
C ARG A 161 16.93 -1.62 5.09
N ALA A 162 16.08 -0.89 4.37
CA ALA A 162 14.71 -1.30 4.12
C ALA A 162 14.62 -2.63 3.35
N PHE A 163 15.48 -2.85 2.34
CA PHE A 163 15.56 -4.12 1.62
C PHE A 163 16.14 -5.24 2.48
N GLN A 164 17.13 -4.96 3.32
CA GLN A 164 17.67 -5.94 4.26
C GLN A 164 16.59 -6.42 5.25
N ILE A 165 15.89 -5.47 5.89
CA ILE A 165 14.78 -5.77 6.80
C ILE A 165 13.70 -6.58 6.09
N ALA A 166 13.32 -6.20 4.87
CA ALA A 166 12.33 -6.96 4.12
C ALA A 166 12.77 -8.41 3.86
N ALA A 167 14.05 -8.62 3.51
CA ALA A 167 14.61 -9.95 3.27
C ALA A 167 14.78 -10.81 4.55
N GLU A 168 14.94 -10.18 5.71
CA GLU A 168 15.04 -10.87 7.01
C GLU A 168 13.68 -11.43 7.48
N HIS A 169 12.58 -10.94 6.89
CA HIS A 169 11.20 -11.33 7.23
C HIS A 169 10.44 -12.01 6.07
N ASP A 170 11.18 -12.47 5.02
CA ASP A 170 10.60 -13.17 3.85
C ASP A 170 10.25 -14.64 4.16
#